data_58b33f43be25ed830d14ed76c5c4908b
#
_entry.id   58b33f43be25ed830d14ed76c5c4908b
#
_cell.length_a   1.000
_cell.length_b   1.000
_cell.length_c   1.000
_cell.angle_alpha   90.00
_cell.angle_beta   90.00
_cell.angle_gamma   90.00
#
_symmetry.space_group_name_H-M   'P 1'
#
loop_
_entity.id
_entity.type
_entity.pdbx_description
1 polymer ?
#
loop_
_entity_poly.entity_id
_entity_poly.type
_entity_poly.pdbx_seq_one_letter_code
_entity_poly.pdbx_strand_id
1 'polypeptide(L)'
;MLIFAQINTRVTCTMKYIITLMGLFTFGMTHAQIQRVEPPFWWEGMHYNQVQVLLYGKNIAQYNVESDLPIVNILKTENPNYLFVTVDTKDKKAGNYTISLLQKKKKVGSVRYELKARREGSAYRKSFDSSDVVYLIMPDRFANGKPDNDSHPALTDKLNRSDSFGRHGGDIQGIIDHLDYIQSLGATA
;
A
#
# COMPACT_ATOMS: atom_id res chain seq x y z
N MET A 1 34.01 -33.74 53.93
CA MET A 1 34.37 -32.83 52.83
C MET A 1 33.97 -33.35 51.42
N LEU A 2 33.56 -34.61 51.26
CA LEU A 2 33.18 -35.20 49.93
C LEU A 2 31.69 -35.05 49.57
N ILE A 3 30.80 -34.84 50.54
CA ILE A 3 29.33 -34.75 50.31
C ILE A 3 28.92 -33.40 49.68
N PHE A 4 29.60 -32.30 50.05
CA PHE A 4 29.30 -30.97 49.48
C PHE A 4 29.71 -30.80 48.01
N ALA A 5 30.72 -31.54 47.53
CA ALA A 5 31.16 -31.49 46.14
C ALA A 5 30.16 -32.15 45.16
N GLN A 6 29.47 -33.21 45.61
CA GLN A 6 28.50 -33.94 44.78
C GLN A 6 27.15 -33.19 44.60
N ILE A 7 26.75 -32.40 45.59
CA ILE A 7 25.50 -31.61 45.51
C ILE A 7 25.69 -30.45 44.55
N ASN A 8 26.84 -29.80 44.56
CA ASN A 8 27.10 -28.66 43.67
C ASN A 8 27.21 -29.04 42.18
N THR A 9 27.72 -30.25 41.85
CA THR A 9 27.81 -30.73 40.47
C THR A 9 26.45 -31.14 39.89
N ARG A 10 25.52 -31.65 40.72
CA ARG A 10 24.16 -32.00 40.26
C ARG A 10 23.29 -30.77 40.02
N VAL A 11 23.39 -29.76 40.86
CA VAL A 11 22.63 -28.49 40.72
C VAL A 11 23.10 -27.70 39.51
N THR A 12 24.41 -27.62 39.23
CA THR A 12 24.94 -26.96 38.04
C THR A 12 24.60 -27.68 36.75
N CYS A 13 24.52 -29.04 36.76
CA CYS A 13 24.13 -29.80 35.59
C CYS A 13 22.64 -29.62 35.26
N THR A 14 21.76 -29.66 36.27
CA THR A 14 20.31 -29.45 36.09
C THR A 14 19.99 -28.03 35.60
N MET A 15 20.71 -27.02 36.12
CA MET A 15 20.55 -25.64 35.72
C MET A 15 20.98 -25.39 34.26
N LYS A 16 22.05 -26.06 33.80
CA LYS A 16 22.45 -25.99 32.39
C LYS A 16 21.40 -26.57 31.41
N TYR A 17 20.74 -27.67 31.75
CA TYR A 17 19.68 -28.26 30.94
C TYR A 17 18.40 -27.40 30.96
N ILE A 18 18.07 -26.75 32.07
CA ILE A 18 16.90 -25.85 32.13
C ILE A 18 17.15 -24.61 31.26
N ILE A 19 18.37 -24.01 31.30
CA ILE A 19 18.72 -22.87 30.45
C ILE A 19 18.74 -23.27 28.96
N THR A 20 19.23 -24.47 28.62
CA THR A 20 19.21 -24.97 27.23
C THR A 20 17.78 -25.27 26.76
N LEU A 21 16.92 -25.79 27.62
CA LEU A 21 15.50 -26.04 27.28
C LEU A 21 14.70 -24.74 27.13
N MET A 22 15.00 -23.72 27.91
CA MET A 22 14.37 -22.39 27.81
C MET A 22 14.83 -21.62 26.55
N GLY A 23 16.05 -21.85 26.10
CA GLY A 23 16.58 -21.24 24.85
C GLY A 23 15.98 -21.81 23.58
N LEU A 24 15.41 -23.02 23.61
CA LEU A 24 14.79 -23.68 22.44
C LEU A 24 13.32 -23.27 22.22
N PHE A 25 12.69 -22.56 23.15
CA PHE A 25 11.27 -22.17 23.06
C PHE A 25 11.03 -20.76 22.50
N THR A 26 12.09 -20.01 22.16
CA THR A 26 11.94 -18.73 21.44
C THR A 26 11.96 -18.93 19.91
N PHE A 27 11.24 -19.94 19.41
CA PHE A 27 10.82 -19.90 18.01
C PHE A 27 9.78 -18.79 17.87
N GLY A 28 10.27 -17.61 17.51
CA GLY A 28 9.45 -16.45 17.26
C GLY A 28 8.30 -16.82 16.36
N MET A 29 7.08 -16.59 16.82
CA MET A 29 5.91 -16.57 15.94
C MET A 29 6.19 -15.50 14.89
N THR A 30 6.57 -15.91 13.69
CA THR A 30 6.69 -15.02 12.54
C THR A 30 5.28 -14.57 12.20
N HIS A 31 4.87 -13.42 12.74
CA HIS A 31 3.65 -12.78 12.31
C HIS A 31 3.85 -12.33 10.86
N ALA A 32 2.93 -12.74 10.00
CA ALA A 32 2.89 -12.24 8.64
C ALA A 32 2.60 -10.74 8.67
N GLN A 33 3.57 -9.92 8.31
CA GLN A 33 3.40 -8.49 8.27
C GLN A 33 2.98 -8.04 6.87
N ILE A 34 1.73 -7.58 6.75
CA ILE A 34 1.28 -6.86 5.57
C ILE A 34 1.82 -5.44 5.70
N GLN A 35 2.72 -5.06 4.78
CA GLN A 35 3.40 -3.75 4.79
C GLN A 35 2.66 -2.73 3.92
N ARG A 36 2.01 -3.19 2.84
CA ARG A 36 1.29 -2.33 1.89
C ARG A 36 0.11 -3.06 1.29
N VAL A 37 -0.95 -2.32 1.02
CA VAL A 37 -2.18 -2.77 0.35
C VAL A 37 -2.50 -1.79 -0.77
N GLU A 38 -2.70 -2.30 -2.00
CA GLU A 38 -3.01 -1.47 -3.16
C GLU A 38 -4.15 -2.10 -4.00
N PRO A 39 -5.19 -1.33 -4.34
CA PRO A 39 -5.47 0.02 -3.85
C PRO A 39 -5.77 -0.01 -2.34
N PRO A 40 -5.50 1.09 -1.59
CA PRO A 40 -5.64 1.10 -0.14
C PRO A 40 -7.10 1.06 0.35
N PHE A 41 -8.03 1.36 -0.52
CA PHE A 41 -9.48 1.28 -0.31
C PHE A 41 -10.19 1.18 -1.66
N TRP A 42 -11.51 0.88 -1.64
CA TRP A 42 -12.37 0.92 -2.81
C TRP A 42 -13.68 1.64 -2.48
N TRP A 43 -14.66 1.62 -3.39
CA TRP A 43 -15.97 2.22 -3.18
C TRP A 43 -17.08 1.19 -3.37
N GLU A 44 -18.16 1.35 -2.61
CA GLU A 44 -19.41 0.60 -2.84
C GLU A 44 -20.05 0.98 -4.17
N GLY A 45 -20.81 0.07 -4.77
CA GLY A 45 -21.66 0.35 -5.94
C GLY A 45 -20.88 0.76 -7.20
N MET A 46 -19.63 0.34 -7.35
CA MET A 46 -18.87 0.53 -8.58
C MET A 46 -19.40 -0.39 -9.69
N HIS A 47 -19.38 0.10 -10.94
CA HIS A 47 -19.77 -0.71 -12.10
C HIS A 47 -18.92 -1.99 -12.20
N TYR A 48 -17.61 -1.84 -12.05
CA TYR A 48 -16.70 -2.98 -11.88
C TYR A 48 -16.65 -3.34 -10.41
N ASN A 49 -17.32 -4.42 -10.06
CA ASN A 49 -17.45 -4.90 -8.70
C ASN A 49 -16.31 -5.82 -8.24
N GLN A 50 -15.47 -6.28 -9.16
CA GLN A 50 -14.28 -7.06 -8.80
C GLN A 50 -13.06 -6.16 -8.70
N VAL A 51 -12.41 -6.16 -7.55
CA VAL A 51 -11.19 -5.41 -7.32
C VAL A 51 -10.06 -6.36 -6.96
N GLN A 52 -8.94 -6.24 -7.68
CA GLN A 52 -7.72 -6.97 -7.36
C GLN A 52 -6.90 -6.15 -6.36
N VAL A 53 -6.76 -6.71 -5.17
CA VAL A 53 -6.02 -6.11 -4.05
C VAL A 53 -4.64 -6.75 -3.98
N LEU A 54 -3.60 -5.94 -4.14
CA LEU A 54 -2.23 -6.34 -3.88
C LEU A 54 -1.96 -6.27 -2.38
N LEU A 55 -1.48 -7.36 -1.82
CA LEU A 55 -0.89 -7.43 -0.49
C LEU A 55 0.63 -7.58 -0.65
N TYR A 56 1.39 -6.65 -0.09
CA TYR A 56 2.86 -6.69 -0.10
C TYR A 56 3.41 -6.91 1.30
N GLY A 57 4.37 -7.81 1.40
CA GLY A 57 5.07 -8.12 2.65
C GLY A 57 6.06 -9.27 2.45
N LYS A 58 6.99 -9.44 3.39
CA LYS A 58 8.04 -10.47 3.27
C LYS A 58 7.44 -11.87 3.21
N ASN A 59 7.70 -12.60 2.12
CA ASN A 59 7.23 -13.96 1.87
C ASN A 59 5.70 -14.13 2.01
N ILE A 60 4.91 -13.10 1.69
CA ILE A 60 3.46 -13.08 1.91
C ILE A 60 2.71 -14.12 1.07
N ALA A 61 3.25 -14.47 -0.11
CA ALA A 61 2.62 -15.42 -1.03
C ALA A 61 2.55 -16.87 -0.49
N GLN A 62 3.28 -17.20 0.59
CA GLN A 62 3.22 -18.53 1.21
C GLN A 62 1.91 -18.79 1.98
N TYR A 63 1.21 -17.73 2.37
CA TYR A 63 0.01 -17.82 3.19
C TYR A 63 -1.25 -18.09 2.36
N ASN A 64 -2.26 -18.68 3.01
CA ASN A 64 -3.61 -18.73 2.50
C ASN A 64 -4.35 -17.45 2.91
N VAL A 65 -5.44 -17.14 2.19
CA VAL A 65 -6.21 -15.92 2.41
C VAL A 65 -7.65 -16.28 2.73
N GLU A 66 -8.20 -15.60 3.73
CA GLU A 66 -9.64 -15.51 4.00
C GLU A 66 -10.04 -14.03 4.02
N SER A 67 -11.28 -13.75 3.64
CA SER A 67 -11.79 -12.39 3.60
C SER A 67 -13.27 -12.35 3.93
N ASP A 68 -13.71 -11.24 4.54
CA ASP A 68 -15.13 -10.92 4.72
C ASP A 68 -15.82 -10.58 3.38
N LEU A 69 -15.03 -10.16 2.37
CA LEU A 69 -15.48 -10.04 0.98
C LEU A 69 -15.30 -11.38 0.27
N PRO A 70 -16.23 -11.78 -0.62
CA PRO A 70 -16.05 -12.99 -1.42
C PRO A 70 -14.76 -12.94 -2.24
N ILE A 71 -13.92 -13.95 -2.14
CA ILE A 71 -12.71 -14.08 -2.93
C ILE A 71 -13.05 -14.73 -4.26
N VAL A 72 -12.73 -14.07 -5.35
CA VAL A 72 -12.92 -14.55 -6.73
C VAL A 72 -11.68 -15.28 -7.23
N ASN A 73 -10.50 -14.72 -6.93
CA ASN A 73 -9.22 -15.28 -7.39
C ASN A 73 -8.09 -14.91 -6.45
N ILE A 74 -7.09 -15.77 -6.37
CA ILE A 74 -5.82 -15.51 -5.68
C ILE A 74 -4.70 -15.79 -6.68
N LEU A 75 -3.90 -14.77 -6.97
CA LEU A 75 -2.73 -14.88 -7.84
C LEU A 75 -1.46 -14.73 -7.01
N LYS A 76 -0.60 -15.75 -7.10
CA LYS A 76 0.75 -15.77 -6.53
C LYS A 76 1.75 -15.63 -7.68
N THR A 77 2.69 -14.71 -7.53
CA THR A 77 3.74 -14.47 -8.51
C THR A 77 5.02 -15.24 -8.13
N GLU A 78 5.99 -15.26 -9.03
CA GLU A 78 7.32 -15.82 -8.73
C GLU A 78 8.02 -15.06 -7.58
N ASN A 79 7.75 -13.76 -7.44
CA ASN A 79 8.24 -13.01 -6.30
C ASN A 79 7.36 -13.28 -5.06
N PRO A 80 7.90 -13.95 -4.02
CA PRO A 80 7.11 -14.36 -2.87
C PRO A 80 6.58 -13.21 -2.00
N ASN A 81 7.02 -11.98 -2.26
CA ASN A 81 6.61 -10.80 -1.49
C ASN A 81 5.30 -10.17 -1.99
N TYR A 82 4.72 -10.68 -3.07
CA TYR A 82 3.49 -10.17 -3.67
C TYR A 82 2.40 -11.24 -3.67
N LEU A 83 1.22 -10.83 -3.25
CA LEU A 83 0.02 -11.68 -3.25
C LEU A 83 -1.16 -10.83 -3.74
N PHE A 84 -1.79 -11.24 -4.81
CA PHE A 84 -2.94 -10.55 -5.37
C PHE A 84 -4.21 -11.32 -5.01
N VAL A 85 -5.17 -10.62 -4.43
CA VAL A 85 -6.46 -11.17 -4.01
C VAL A 85 -7.56 -10.40 -4.74
N THR A 86 -8.26 -11.04 -5.65
CA THR A 86 -9.43 -10.45 -6.30
C THR A 86 -10.65 -10.73 -5.43
N VAL A 87 -11.28 -9.66 -4.97
CA VAL A 87 -12.50 -9.73 -4.16
C VAL A 87 -13.69 -9.17 -4.93
N ASP A 88 -14.89 -9.69 -4.64
CA ASP A 88 -16.15 -9.19 -5.17
C ASP A 88 -16.79 -8.25 -4.16
N THR A 89 -17.07 -7.02 -4.61
CA THR A 89 -17.72 -5.96 -3.83
C THR A 89 -19.20 -5.78 -4.20
N LYS A 90 -19.76 -6.68 -5.04
CA LYS A 90 -21.16 -6.62 -5.43
C LYS A 90 -22.06 -6.67 -4.21
N ASP A 91 -23.02 -5.77 -4.16
CA ASP A 91 -24.02 -5.64 -3.08
C ASP A 91 -23.43 -5.42 -1.67
N LYS A 92 -22.11 -5.13 -1.59
CA LYS A 92 -21.47 -4.77 -0.34
C LYS A 92 -21.62 -3.29 -0.06
N LYS A 93 -21.91 -2.97 1.21
CA LYS A 93 -22.07 -1.58 1.67
C LYS A 93 -20.74 -0.99 2.11
N ALA A 94 -20.68 0.35 2.15
CA ALA A 94 -19.55 1.04 2.74
C ALA A 94 -19.29 0.54 4.16
N GLY A 95 -18.02 0.30 4.47
CA GLY A 95 -17.62 -0.27 5.76
C GLY A 95 -16.22 -0.87 5.71
N ASN A 96 -15.83 -1.47 6.83
CA ASN A 96 -14.54 -2.13 6.97
C ASN A 96 -14.70 -3.64 6.86
N TYR A 97 -13.91 -4.22 5.99
CA TYR A 97 -13.83 -5.67 5.76
C TYR A 97 -12.44 -6.16 6.09
N THR A 98 -12.33 -7.40 6.55
CA THR A 98 -11.03 -7.95 6.94
C THR A 98 -10.51 -8.88 5.84
N ILE A 99 -9.23 -8.74 5.47
CA ILE A 99 -8.48 -9.72 4.70
C ILE A 99 -7.46 -10.34 5.65
N SER A 100 -7.54 -11.65 5.84
CA SER A 100 -6.72 -12.40 6.80
C SER A 100 -5.76 -13.35 6.09
N LEU A 101 -4.54 -13.44 6.60
CA LEU A 101 -3.53 -14.41 6.18
C LEU A 101 -3.53 -15.57 7.16
N LEU A 102 -3.50 -16.80 6.62
CA LEU A 102 -3.53 -18.03 7.41
C LEU A 102 -2.32 -18.91 7.10
N GLN A 103 -1.81 -19.53 8.14
CA GLN A 103 -0.85 -20.62 8.05
C GLN A 103 -1.39 -21.83 8.82
N LYS A 104 -1.53 -22.97 8.16
CA LYS A 104 -2.12 -24.20 8.76
C LYS A 104 -3.44 -23.91 9.51
N LYS A 105 -4.34 -23.13 8.88
CA LYS A 105 -5.64 -22.67 9.43
C LYS A 105 -5.55 -21.72 10.63
N LYS A 106 -4.38 -21.30 11.05
CA LYS A 106 -4.21 -20.26 12.09
C LYS A 106 -4.02 -18.90 11.43
N LYS A 107 -4.74 -17.90 11.91
CA LYS A 107 -4.55 -16.49 11.49
C LYS A 107 -3.19 -16.00 11.95
N VAL A 108 -2.36 -15.55 11.00
CA VAL A 108 -0.99 -15.06 11.24
C VAL A 108 -0.84 -13.58 10.91
N GLY A 109 -1.82 -12.98 10.26
CA GLY A 109 -1.85 -11.56 9.95
C GLY A 109 -3.21 -11.18 9.40
N SER A 110 -3.52 -9.90 9.41
CA SER A 110 -4.72 -9.36 8.75
C SER A 110 -4.56 -7.88 8.46
N VAL A 111 -5.36 -7.40 7.51
CA VAL A 111 -5.51 -5.99 7.21
C VAL A 111 -6.99 -5.66 7.13
N ARG A 112 -7.34 -4.45 7.56
CA ARG A 112 -8.65 -3.85 7.36
C ARG A 112 -8.68 -3.23 5.97
N TYR A 113 -9.66 -3.61 5.16
CA TYR A 113 -9.89 -3.07 3.83
C TYR A 113 -11.19 -2.28 3.82
N GLU A 114 -11.11 -1.00 3.51
CA GLU A 114 -12.24 -0.09 3.55
C GLU A 114 -12.96 -0.03 2.21
N LEU A 115 -14.29 -0.23 2.22
CA LEU A 115 -15.16 0.22 1.14
C LEU A 115 -15.77 1.56 1.56
N LYS A 116 -15.51 2.60 0.79
CA LYS A 116 -16.04 3.95 1.03
C LYS A 116 -17.40 4.13 0.39
N ALA A 117 -18.26 4.92 1.02
CA ALA A 117 -19.47 5.40 0.38
C ALA A 117 -19.11 6.32 -0.79
N ARG A 118 -19.82 6.18 -1.90
CA ARG A 118 -19.72 7.10 -3.02
C ARG A 118 -20.37 8.44 -2.69
N ARG A 119 -19.79 9.52 -3.19
CA ARG A 119 -20.46 10.82 -3.14
C ARG A 119 -21.75 10.76 -3.95
N GLU A 120 -22.79 11.37 -3.42
CA GLU A 120 -24.05 11.51 -4.12
C GLU A 120 -23.85 12.12 -5.52
N GLY A 121 -24.54 11.60 -6.50
CA GLY A 121 -24.42 12.03 -7.89
C GLY A 121 -23.11 11.64 -8.61
N SER A 122 -22.15 11.00 -7.93
CA SER A 122 -20.85 10.67 -8.54
C SER A 122 -20.94 9.70 -9.72
N ALA A 123 -22.01 8.89 -9.80
CA ALA A 123 -22.27 7.99 -10.92
C ALA A 123 -22.71 8.73 -12.19
N TYR A 124 -23.22 9.94 -12.04
CA TYR A 124 -23.80 10.75 -13.12
C TYR A 124 -22.86 11.86 -13.59
N ARG A 125 -21.63 11.89 -13.09
CA ARG A 125 -20.65 12.87 -13.58
C ARG A 125 -20.39 12.65 -15.06
N LYS A 126 -20.61 13.69 -15.83
CA LYS A 126 -20.21 13.72 -17.23
C LYS A 126 -18.69 13.71 -17.29
N SER A 127 -18.12 12.82 -18.11
CA SER A 127 -16.72 12.86 -18.48
C SER A 127 -16.52 13.85 -19.64
N PHE A 128 -15.30 14.03 -20.12
CA PHE A 128 -15.03 14.80 -21.33
C PHE A 128 -15.60 14.08 -22.56
N ASP A 129 -16.01 14.86 -23.55
CA ASP A 129 -16.52 14.36 -24.84
C ASP A 129 -15.96 15.21 -26.02
N SER A 130 -16.47 14.99 -27.20
CA SER A 130 -16.01 15.68 -28.43
C SER A 130 -16.25 17.19 -28.44
N SER A 131 -17.02 17.73 -27.50
CA SER A 131 -17.22 19.17 -27.33
C SER A 131 -16.17 19.84 -26.42
N ASP A 132 -15.32 19.04 -25.78
CA ASP A 132 -14.31 19.53 -24.87
C ASP A 132 -13.02 19.92 -25.59
N VAL A 133 -12.38 20.97 -25.10
CA VAL A 133 -11.03 21.40 -25.48
C VAL A 133 -10.07 20.92 -24.41
N VAL A 134 -9.28 19.90 -24.75
CA VAL A 134 -8.28 19.33 -23.83
C VAL A 134 -6.95 20.06 -23.98
N TYR A 135 -6.42 20.63 -22.90
CA TYR A 135 -5.12 21.27 -22.86
C TYR A 135 -4.14 20.46 -22.03
N LEU A 136 -3.15 19.86 -22.69
CA LEU A 136 -2.10 19.11 -22.02
C LEU A 136 -1.05 20.07 -21.44
N ILE A 137 -0.93 20.10 -20.12
CA ILE A 137 0.06 20.93 -19.43
C ILE A 137 1.16 20.03 -18.87
N MET A 138 2.41 20.41 -19.13
CA MET A 138 3.58 19.87 -18.45
C MET A 138 3.95 20.85 -17.33
N PRO A 139 3.65 20.54 -16.04
CA PRO A 139 3.81 21.48 -14.94
C PRO A 139 5.20 22.10 -14.89
N ASP A 140 6.26 21.29 -14.99
CA ASP A 140 7.65 21.71 -14.94
C ASP A 140 8.00 22.81 -15.97
N ARG A 141 7.26 22.85 -17.09
CA ARG A 141 7.53 23.78 -18.21
C ARG A 141 6.55 24.94 -18.30
N PHE A 142 5.47 24.92 -17.53
CA PHE A 142 4.40 25.89 -17.66
C PHE A 142 4.68 27.18 -16.86
N ALA A 143 4.64 27.09 -15.54
CA ALA A 143 4.88 28.23 -14.66
C ALA A 143 5.36 27.75 -13.30
N ASN A 144 6.25 28.54 -12.68
CA ASN A 144 6.73 28.30 -11.32
C ASN A 144 5.98 29.21 -10.35
N GLY A 145 5.10 28.64 -9.54
CA GLY A 145 4.35 29.35 -8.51
C GLY A 145 4.99 29.27 -7.13
N LYS A 146 5.90 28.28 -6.92
CA LYS A 146 6.51 28.04 -5.62
C LYS A 146 7.98 27.60 -5.75
N PRO A 147 8.93 28.54 -5.78
CA PRO A 147 10.35 28.24 -5.96
C PRO A 147 10.97 27.29 -4.93
N ASP A 148 10.38 27.17 -3.74
CA ASP A 148 10.88 26.31 -2.66
C ASP A 148 10.88 24.82 -3.02
N ASN A 149 10.07 24.41 -4.00
CA ASN A 149 9.95 23.03 -4.45
C ASN A 149 10.72 22.71 -5.73
N ASP A 150 11.45 23.66 -6.31
CA ASP A 150 12.21 23.53 -7.57
C ASP A 150 13.17 22.35 -7.56
N SER A 151 13.73 22.02 -6.40
CA SER A 151 14.63 20.88 -6.21
C SER A 151 14.24 20.10 -4.98
N HIS A 152 14.05 18.78 -5.11
CA HIS A 152 13.73 17.91 -4.00
C HIS A 152 14.95 17.05 -3.60
N PRO A 153 15.25 16.91 -2.28
CA PRO A 153 16.44 16.16 -1.81
C PRO A 153 16.50 14.71 -2.29
N ALA A 154 15.35 14.06 -2.40
CA ALA A 154 15.25 12.65 -2.84
C ALA A 154 15.36 12.45 -4.35
N LEU A 155 15.39 13.51 -5.16
CA LEU A 155 15.53 13.43 -6.61
C LEU A 155 16.97 13.76 -7.02
N THR A 156 17.49 13.01 -7.99
CA THR A 156 18.82 13.24 -8.57
C THR A 156 18.87 14.53 -9.36
N ASP A 157 17.81 14.79 -10.13
CA ASP A 157 17.71 15.98 -10.96
C ASP A 157 17.40 17.22 -10.12
N LYS A 158 18.19 18.25 -10.31
CA LYS A 158 18.02 19.55 -9.68
C LYS A 158 17.55 20.57 -10.72
N LEU A 159 17.09 21.73 -10.24
CA LEU A 159 16.77 22.87 -11.10
C LEU A 159 17.93 23.18 -12.04
N ASN A 160 17.67 23.17 -13.35
CA ASN A 160 18.64 23.51 -14.39
C ASN A 160 17.91 24.02 -15.64
N ARG A 161 17.54 25.30 -15.62
CA ARG A 161 16.81 25.94 -16.73
C ARG A 161 17.66 26.17 -17.97
N SER A 162 18.99 26.08 -17.85
CA SER A 162 19.90 26.23 -18.99
C SER A 162 19.95 24.98 -19.89
N ASP A 163 19.51 23.84 -19.38
CA ASP A 163 19.42 22.58 -20.11
C ASP A 163 17.97 22.37 -20.55
N SER A 164 17.77 22.19 -21.85
CA SER A 164 16.44 21.91 -22.44
C SER A 164 15.79 20.63 -21.88
N PHE A 165 16.57 19.67 -21.40
CA PHE A 165 16.12 18.44 -20.76
C PHE A 165 16.11 18.53 -19.23
N GLY A 166 16.70 19.59 -18.66
CA GLY A 166 16.76 19.80 -17.21
C GLY A 166 15.41 20.17 -16.61
N ARG A 167 15.32 20.14 -15.29
CA ARG A 167 14.13 20.64 -14.56
C ARG A 167 14.05 22.16 -14.64
N HIS A 168 12.86 22.68 -14.95
CA HIS A 168 12.60 24.11 -15.05
C HIS A 168 11.88 24.68 -13.82
N GLY A 169 11.38 23.82 -12.93
CA GLY A 169 10.81 24.22 -11.65
C GLY A 169 9.36 24.68 -11.70
N GLY A 170 8.68 24.52 -12.83
CA GLY A 170 7.24 24.74 -12.87
C GLY A 170 6.50 23.74 -12.01
N ASP A 171 5.34 24.12 -11.44
CA ASP A 171 4.61 23.35 -10.46
C ASP A 171 3.08 23.55 -10.56
N ILE A 172 2.36 22.83 -9.71
CA ILE A 172 0.90 22.91 -9.63
C ILE A 172 0.44 24.30 -9.17
N GLN A 173 1.19 24.97 -8.29
CA GLN A 173 0.86 26.34 -7.89
C GLN A 173 0.93 27.28 -9.08
N GLY A 174 1.94 27.15 -9.92
CA GLY A 174 2.05 27.92 -11.15
C GLY A 174 0.89 27.71 -12.11
N ILE A 175 0.33 26.49 -12.19
CA ILE A 175 -0.90 26.23 -12.95
C ILE A 175 -2.09 26.93 -12.30
N ILE A 176 -2.23 26.84 -10.97
CA ILE A 176 -3.33 27.49 -10.23
C ILE A 176 -3.31 28.99 -10.44
N ASP A 177 -2.15 29.62 -10.37
CA ASP A 177 -1.98 31.06 -10.54
C ASP A 177 -2.32 31.56 -11.96
N HIS A 178 -2.41 30.63 -12.93
CA HIS A 178 -2.70 30.93 -14.34
C HIS A 178 -4.01 30.31 -14.85
N LEU A 179 -4.91 29.88 -13.96
CA LEU A 179 -6.20 29.25 -14.37
C LEU A 179 -7.03 30.19 -15.25
N ASP A 180 -7.06 31.49 -14.97
CA ASP A 180 -7.80 32.47 -15.78
C ASP A 180 -7.25 32.53 -17.22
N TYR A 181 -5.93 32.45 -17.39
CA TYR A 181 -5.29 32.36 -18.70
C TYR A 181 -5.70 31.07 -19.41
N ILE A 182 -5.62 29.93 -18.74
CA ILE A 182 -6.02 28.63 -19.31
C ILE A 182 -7.49 28.66 -19.73
N GLN A 183 -8.36 29.22 -18.90
CA GLN A 183 -9.77 29.40 -19.21
C GLN A 183 -9.97 30.31 -20.44
N SER A 184 -9.19 31.38 -20.57
CA SER A 184 -9.28 32.29 -21.70
C SER A 184 -8.91 31.64 -23.03
N LEU A 185 -8.16 30.54 -23.03
CA LEU A 185 -7.87 29.73 -24.21
C LEU A 185 -9.05 28.83 -24.65
N GLY A 186 -10.12 28.80 -23.85
CA GLY A 186 -11.27 27.93 -24.08
C GLY A 186 -11.05 26.47 -23.65
N ALA A 187 -10.01 26.21 -22.87
CA ALA A 187 -9.78 24.87 -22.33
C ALA A 187 -10.90 24.49 -21.35
N THR A 188 -11.44 23.28 -21.52
CA THR A 188 -12.52 22.71 -20.66
C THR A 188 -12.06 21.51 -19.86
N ALA A 189 -10.92 20.90 -20.25
CA ALA A 189 -10.32 19.74 -19.58
C ALA A 189 -8.79 19.73 -19.73
#